data_58893d76923b6481595ad88a85135d6a
#
_entry.id   58893d76923b6481595ad88a85135d6a
#
_cell.length_a   1.000
_cell.length_b   1.000
_cell.length_c   1.000
_cell.angle_alpha   90.00
_cell.angle_beta   90.00
_cell.angle_gamma   90.00
#
_symmetry.space_group_name_H-M   'P 1'
#
loop_
_entity.id
_entity.type
_entity.pdbx_description
1 polymer ?
#
loop_
_entity_poly.entity_id
_entity_poly.type
_entity_poly.pdbx_seq_one_letter_code
_entity_poly.pdbx_strand_id
1 'polypeptide(L)'
;MNSGKSVFSQIVEMIHPQQFTRCVERYDGDYKVRHFSCWDQFLCMAFAQLTFRESLRDIEACLRSRAMQLYHMGFRASICRSTLADANEVRDWRIYADLAQKLIAKARRLYADEELASTLKETVYAWIRVRSICV
;
A
#
# COMPACT_ATOMS: atom_id res chain seq x y z
N MET A 1 1.90 -11.00 22.75
CA MET A 1 2.32 -9.58 22.67
C MET A 1 3.31 -9.44 21.51
N ASN A 2 2.98 -8.65 20.51
CA ASN A 2 3.89 -8.34 19.40
C ASN A 2 4.93 -7.29 19.84
N SER A 3 5.77 -7.67 20.78
CA SER A 3 6.84 -6.82 21.28
C SER A 3 7.83 -6.52 20.16
N GLY A 4 7.89 -5.26 19.74
CA GLY A 4 8.85 -4.75 18.75
C GLY A 4 8.33 -4.54 17.32
N LYS A 5 7.12 -4.97 16.96
CA LYS A 5 6.53 -4.68 15.64
C LYS A 5 5.81 -3.33 15.63
N SER A 6 6.08 -2.51 14.62
CA SER A 6 5.32 -1.27 14.41
C SER A 6 3.85 -1.55 14.08
N VAL A 7 2.96 -0.62 14.39
CA VAL A 7 1.53 -0.70 13.99
C VAL A 7 1.41 -0.89 12.47
N PHE A 8 2.24 -0.20 11.69
CA PHE A 8 2.30 -0.36 10.24
C PHE A 8 2.58 -1.81 9.82
N SER A 9 3.59 -2.46 10.42
CA SER A 9 3.90 -3.87 10.14
C SER A 9 2.73 -4.80 10.45
N GLN A 10 2.02 -4.55 11.54
CA GLN A 10 0.86 -5.34 11.93
C GLN A 10 -0.29 -5.20 10.92
N ILE A 11 -0.54 -3.98 10.42
CA ILE A 11 -1.54 -3.73 9.37
C ILE A 11 -1.15 -4.45 8.07
N VAL A 12 0.11 -4.36 7.67
CA VAL A 12 0.60 -5.00 6.44
C VAL A 12 0.50 -6.53 6.51
N GLU A 13 0.70 -7.14 7.68
CA GLU A 13 0.53 -8.59 7.89
C GLU A 13 -0.90 -9.09 7.67
N MET A 14 -1.90 -8.22 7.75
CA MET A 14 -3.30 -8.58 7.42
C MET A 14 -3.51 -8.86 5.92
N ILE A 15 -2.58 -8.41 5.08
CA ILE A 15 -2.62 -8.60 3.64
C ILE A 15 -1.90 -9.91 3.31
N HIS A 16 -2.65 -10.86 2.73
CA HIS A 16 -2.08 -12.14 2.37
C HIS A 16 -1.16 -11.99 1.15
N PRO A 17 0.15 -12.34 1.23
CA PRO A 17 1.12 -12.12 0.15
C PRO A 17 0.68 -12.71 -1.20
N GLN A 18 0.12 -13.92 -1.20
CA GLN A 18 -0.34 -14.58 -2.43
C GLN A 18 -1.50 -13.83 -3.10
N GLN A 19 -2.36 -13.17 -2.34
CA GLN A 19 -3.45 -12.36 -2.93
C GLN A 19 -2.90 -11.15 -3.67
N PHE A 20 -1.88 -10.51 -3.10
CA PHE A 20 -1.21 -9.39 -3.75
C PHE A 20 -0.46 -9.85 -5.01
N THR A 21 0.32 -10.93 -4.91
CA THR A 21 1.05 -11.50 -6.05
C THR A 21 0.14 -11.80 -7.23
N ARG A 22 -1.03 -12.40 -7.01
CA ARG A 22 -2.02 -12.65 -8.05
C ARG A 22 -2.56 -11.37 -8.72
N CYS A 23 -2.66 -10.26 -7.96
CA CYS A 23 -3.05 -8.97 -8.54
C CYS A 23 -1.93 -8.41 -9.41
N VAL A 24 -0.68 -8.54 -8.99
CA VAL A 24 0.49 -8.08 -9.74
C VAL A 24 0.65 -8.88 -11.04
N GLU A 25 0.57 -10.22 -10.96
CA GLU A 25 0.69 -11.12 -12.12
C GLU A 25 -0.38 -10.88 -13.17
N ARG A 26 -1.61 -10.57 -12.76
CA ARG A 26 -2.73 -10.29 -13.69
C ARG A 26 -2.45 -9.14 -14.65
N TYR A 27 -1.67 -8.16 -14.23
CA TYR A 27 -1.36 -6.94 -14.99
C TYR A 27 0.13 -6.79 -15.29
N ASP A 28 0.91 -7.85 -15.18
CA ASP A 28 2.36 -7.87 -15.41
C ASP A 28 3.11 -6.73 -14.69
N GLY A 29 2.67 -6.37 -13.48
CA GLY A 29 3.13 -5.18 -12.76
C GLY A 29 4.61 -5.18 -12.41
N ASP A 30 5.21 -6.35 -12.19
CA ASP A 30 6.64 -6.52 -11.90
C ASP A 30 7.45 -7.00 -13.13
N TYR A 31 6.87 -6.93 -14.34
CA TYR A 31 7.57 -7.27 -15.56
C TYR A 31 8.81 -6.37 -15.76
N LYS A 32 9.98 -6.99 -15.91
CA LYS A 32 11.29 -6.31 -16.02
C LYS A 32 11.69 -5.43 -14.83
N VAL A 33 11.01 -5.53 -13.70
CA VAL A 33 11.36 -4.80 -12.48
C VAL A 33 12.49 -5.53 -11.75
N ARG A 34 13.58 -4.80 -11.42
CA ARG A 34 14.78 -5.38 -10.77
C ARG A 34 14.85 -5.07 -9.26
N HIS A 35 14.53 -3.85 -8.86
CA HIS A 35 14.84 -3.38 -7.50
C HIS A 35 13.64 -2.84 -6.73
N PHE A 36 12.66 -2.25 -7.38
CA PHE A 36 11.52 -1.60 -6.73
C PHE A 36 10.22 -2.27 -7.19
N SER A 37 9.77 -3.28 -6.44
CA SER A 37 8.59 -4.07 -6.76
C SER A 37 7.27 -3.31 -6.59
N CYS A 38 6.19 -3.84 -7.15
CA CYS A 38 4.82 -3.35 -6.85
C CYS A 38 4.51 -3.40 -5.35
N TRP A 39 5.10 -4.36 -4.62
CA TRP A 39 4.97 -4.44 -3.18
C TRP A 39 5.63 -3.26 -2.47
N ASP A 40 6.85 -2.89 -2.85
CA ASP A 40 7.54 -1.74 -2.28
C ASP A 40 6.78 -0.44 -2.55
N GLN A 41 6.24 -0.27 -3.76
CA GLN A 41 5.38 0.87 -4.10
C GLN A 41 4.11 0.88 -3.22
N PHE A 42 3.44 -0.27 -3.07
CA PHE A 42 2.28 -0.38 -2.20
C PHE A 42 2.60 0.03 -0.77
N LEU A 43 3.70 -0.47 -0.20
CA LEU A 43 4.14 -0.12 1.16
C LEU A 43 4.40 1.38 1.30
N CYS A 44 5.07 2.02 0.33
CA CYS A 44 5.32 3.47 0.34
C CYS A 44 4.01 4.26 0.36
N MET A 45 3.06 3.89 -0.50
CA MET A 45 1.79 4.60 -0.60
C MET A 45 0.89 4.33 0.62
N ALA A 46 0.87 3.11 1.15
CA ALA A 46 0.15 2.79 2.38
C ALA A 46 0.74 3.54 3.59
N PHE A 47 2.07 3.58 3.69
CA PHE A 47 2.75 4.37 4.73
C PHE A 47 2.39 5.85 4.64
N ALA A 48 2.39 6.42 3.43
CA ALA A 48 2.02 7.81 3.20
C ALA A 48 0.60 8.12 3.66
N GLN A 49 -0.35 7.26 3.32
CA GLN A 49 -1.75 7.42 3.71
C GLN A 49 -1.96 7.31 5.23
N LEU A 50 -1.34 6.31 5.85
CA LEU A 50 -1.47 6.08 7.29
C LEU A 50 -0.75 7.13 8.15
N THR A 51 0.26 7.81 7.59
CA THR A 51 1.03 8.85 8.28
C THR A 51 0.74 10.26 7.79
N PHE A 52 -0.29 10.44 6.95
CA PHE A 52 -0.73 11.72 6.41
C PHE A 52 0.38 12.49 5.68
N ARG A 53 1.14 11.80 4.80
CA ARG A 53 2.19 12.42 3.98
C ARG A 53 1.59 12.92 2.66
N GLU A 54 1.88 14.17 2.33
CA GLU A 54 1.27 14.85 1.18
C GLU A 54 2.17 14.85 -0.07
N SER A 55 3.47 14.63 0.08
CA SER A 55 4.41 14.68 -1.04
C SER A 55 5.34 13.47 -1.07
N LEU A 56 5.81 13.10 -2.29
CA LEU A 56 6.80 12.05 -2.47
C LEU A 56 8.14 12.36 -1.78
N ARG A 57 8.50 13.65 -1.68
CA ARG A 57 9.68 14.10 -0.96
C ARG A 57 9.56 13.83 0.54
N ASP A 58 8.39 14.08 1.09
CA ASP A 58 8.11 13.86 2.49
C ASP A 58 8.07 12.36 2.84
N ILE A 59 7.52 11.54 1.94
CA ILE A 59 7.56 10.07 2.04
C ILE A 59 9.01 9.58 2.08
N GLU A 60 9.83 10.00 1.12
CA GLU A 60 11.25 9.63 1.06
C GLU A 60 12.00 10.04 2.34
N ALA A 61 11.84 11.28 2.78
CA ALA A 61 12.49 11.79 3.99
C ALA A 61 12.09 11.00 5.24
N CYS A 62 10.80 10.73 5.42
CA CYS A 62 10.30 9.96 6.54
C CYS A 62 10.75 8.49 6.53
N LEU A 63 10.76 7.84 5.37
CA LEU A 63 11.25 6.46 5.26
C LEU A 63 12.76 6.40 5.45
N ARG A 64 13.51 7.36 4.92
CA ARG A 64 14.96 7.46 5.09
C ARG A 64 15.37 7.69 6.56
N SER A 65 14.62 8.50 7.31
CA SER A 65 14.87 8.68 8.75
C SER A 65 14.66 7.40 9.58
N ARG A 66 13.95 6.42 9.03
CA ARG A 66 13.65 5.12 9.63
C ARG A 66 14.39 3.96 8.98
N ALA A 67 15.53 4.21 8.35
CA ALA A 67 16.27 3.21 7.56
C ALA A 67 16.52 1.89 8.32
N MET A 68 16.81 1.95 9.61
CA MET A 68 16.99 0.77 10.47
C MET A 68 15.71 -0.06 10.67
N GLN A 69 14.54 0.55 10.50
CA GLN A 69 13.24 -0.10 10.71
C GLN A 69 12.60 -0.56 9.41
N LEU A 70 13.10 -0.12 8.25
CA LEU A 70 12.49 -0.42 6.94
C LEU A 70 12.35 -1.93 6.71
N TYR A 71 13.37 -2.71 7.06
CA TYR A 71 13.31 -4.17 6.94
C TYR A 71 12.16 -4.77 7.74
N HIS A 72 11.98 -4.33 8.99
CA HIS A 72 10.87 -4.77 9.85
C HIS A 72 9.49 -4.29 9.37
N MET A 73 9.46 -3.25 8.57
CA MET A 73 8.25 -2.73 7.92
C MET A 73 7.93 -3.45 6.58
N GLY A 74 8.79 -4.38 6.14
CA GLY A 74 8.61 -5.16 4.94
C GLY A 74 9.25 -4.60 3.67
N PHE A 75 10.02 -3.51 3.78
CA PHE A 75 10.77 -2.96 2.65
C PHE A 75 12.06 -3.74 2.39
N ARG A 76 12.37 -3.98 1.12
CA ARG A 76 13.58 -4.71 0.71
C ARG A 76 14.75 -3.81 0.31
N ALA A 77 14.45 -2.56 -0.05
CA ALA A 77 15.45 -1.60 -0.52
C ALA A 77 15.19 -0.20 0.04
N SER A 78 16.20 0.68 -0.08
CA SER A 78 16.03 2.10 0.19
C SER A 78 15.09 2.73 -0.83
N ILE A 79 14.25 3.64 -0.38
CA ILE A 79 13.25 4.29 -1.20
C ILE A 79 13.81 5.61 -1.74
N CYS A 80 13.72 5.76 -3.07
CA CYS A 80 14.08 6.99 -3.76
C CYS A 80 12.82 7.63 -4.37
N ARG A 81 12.70 8.94 -4.22
CA ARG A 81 11.55 9.71 -4.72
C ARG A 81 11.33 9.54 -6.22
N SER A 82 12.40 9.61 -7.03
CA SER A 82 12.30 9.43 -8.48
C SER A 82 11.77 8.05 -8.85
N THR A 83 12.28 7.00 -8.22
CA THR A 83 11.82 5.62 -8.46
C THR A 83 10.36 5.44 -8.09
N LEU A 84 9.92 6.07 -6.99
CA LEU A 84 8.51 6.03 -6.58
C LEU A 84 7.62 6.81 -7.55
N ALA A 85 8.08 7.97 -8.05
CA ALA A 85 7.37 8.75 -9.06
C ALA A 85 7.20 7.96 -10.36
N ASP A 86 8.28 7.40 -10.88
CA ASP A 86 8.26 6.58 -12.10
C ASP A 86 7.33 5.36 -11.95
N ALA A 87 7.39 4.71 -10.80
CA ALA A 87 6.50 3.59 -10.51
C ALA A 87 5.02 4.00 -10.48
N ASN A 88 4.70 5.17 -9.92
CA ASN A 88 3.34 5.69 -9.87
C ASN A 88 2.80 6.07 -11.26
N GLU A 89 3.69 6.49 -12.17
CA GLU A 89 3.32 6.87 -13.54
C GLU A 89 3.15 5.66 -14.45
N VAL A 90 4.05 4.69 -14.36
CA VAL A 90 4.12 3.56 -15.31
C VAL A 90 3.24 2.38 -14.92
N ARG A 91 3.08 2.10 -13.62
CA ARG A 91 2.40 0.89 -13.17
C ARG A 91 0.88 1.00 -13.25
N ASP A 92 0.27 -0.13 -13.59
CA ASP A 92 -1.19 -0.22 -13.71
C ASP A 92 -1.87 -0.09 -12.34
N TRP A 93 -2.70 0.91 -12.20
CA TRP A 93 -3.46 1.18 -10.98
C TRP A 93 -4.45 0.07 -10.61
N ARG A 94 -4.87 -0.75 -11.59
CA ARG A 94 -5.82 -1.86 -11.39
C ARG A 94 -5.28 -2.91 -10.45
N ILE A 95 -3.96 -3.07 -10.33
CA ILE A 95 -3.32 -3.94 -9.35
C ILE A 95 -3.82 -3.62 -7.94
N TYR A 96 -3.80 -2.34 -7.60
CA TYR A 96 -4.17 -1.86 -6.28
C TYR A 96 -5.69 -1.80 -6.08
N ALA A 97 -6.43 -1.53 -7.14
CA ALA A 97 -7.90 -1.59 -7.12
C ALA A 97 -8.39 -3.01 -6.86
N ASP A 98 -7.82 -4.01 -7.52
CA ASP A 98 -8.15 -5.44 -7.29
C ASP A 98 -7.82 -5.87 -5.86
N LEU A 99 -6.67 -5.44 -5.33
CA LEU A 99 -6.32 -5.68 -3.93
C LEU A 99 -7.35 -5.05 -2.99
N ALA A 100 -7.70 -3.78 -3.22
CA ALA A 100 -8.69 -3.07 -2.40
C ALA A 100 -10.03 -3.79 -2.39
N GLN A 101 -10.53 -4.26 -3.53
CA GLN A 101 -11.78 -5.00 -3.62
C GLN A 101 -11.73 -6.30 -2.80
N LYS A 102 -10.61 -7.02 -2.82
CA LYS A 102 -10.44 -8.23 -2.00
C LYS A 102 -10.43 -7.92 -0.51
N LEU A 103 -9.75 -6.84 -0.10
CA LEU A 103 -9.71 -6.41 1.29
C LEU A 103 -11.09 -5.94 1.78
N ILE A 104 -11.83 -5.22 0.94
CA ILE A 104 -13.21 -4.80 1.24
C ILE A 104 -14.12 -6.02 1.42
N ALA A 105 -14.04 -7.00 0.52
CA ALA A 105 -14.82 -8.22 0.63
C ALA A 105 -14.52 -8.99 1.92
N LYS A 106 -13.25 -9.03 2.33
CA LYS A 106 -12.83 -9.62 3.61
C LYS A 106 -13.37 -8.83 4.79
N ALA A 107 -13.23 -7.50 4.78
CA ALA A 107 -13.70 -6.62 5.84
C ALA A 107 -15.24 -6.72 6.02
N ARG A 108 -16.00 -6.74 4.92
CA ARG A 108 -17.46 -6.90 4.98
C ARG A 108 -17.91 -8.18 5.69
N ARG A 109 -17.17 -9.28 5.52
CA ARG A 109 -17.46 -10.54 6.22
C ARG A 109 -17.21 -10.44 7.72
N LEU A 110 -16.18 -9.67 8.12
CA LEU A 110 -15.82 -9.47 9.52
C LEU A 110 -16.80 -8.53 10.25
N TYR A 111 -17.39 -7.59 9.52
CA TYR A 111 -18.28 -6.54 10.05
C TYR A 111 -19.72 -6.67 9.54
N ALA A 112 -20.14 -7.88 9.13
CA ALA A 112 -21.47 -8.10 8.54
C ALA A 112 -22.61 -7.70 9.49
N ASP A 113 -22.38 -7.80 10.79
CA ASP A 113 -23.35 -7.53 11.86
C ASP A 113 -23.19 -6.10 12.45
N GLU A 114 -22.27 -5.27 11.95
CA GLU A 114 -22.03 -3.91 12.46
C GLU A 114 -22.43 -2.84 11.43
N GLU A 115 -22.99 -1.70 11.89
CA GLU A 115 -23.33 -0.53 11.07
C GLU A 115 -22.14 0.07 10.29
N LEU A 116 -20.91 -0.27 10.68
CA LEU A 116 -19.67 0.13 10.05
C LEU A 116 -19.54 -0.30 8.57
N ALA A 117 -20.28 -1.33 8.15
CA ALA A 117 -20.21 -1.85 6.77
C ALA A 117 -20.64 -0.82 5.69
N SER A 118 -21.53 0.11 6.02
CA SER A 118 -21.96 1.19 5.13
C SER A 118 -20.92 2.30 5.04
N THR A 119 -20.33 2.69 6.15
CA THR A 119 -19.29 3.74 6.24
C THR A 119 -18.00 3.35 5.53
N LEU A 120 -17.62 2.06 5.59
CA LEU A 120 -16.45 1.55 4.86
C LEU A 120 -16.59 1.66 3.33
N LYS A 121 -17.81 1.54 2.80
CA LYS A 121 -18.06 1.75 1.36
C LYS A 121 -17.65 3.15 0.91
N GLU A 122 -18.09 4.17 1.63
CA GLU A 122 -17.83 5.57 1.29
C GLU A 122 -16.36 5.95 1.48
N THR A 123 -15.72 5.45 2.54
CA THR A 123 -14.33 5.73 2.85
C THR A 123 -13.37 5.17 1.78
N VAL A 124 -13.65 4.00 1.23
CA VAL A 124 -12.82 3.39 0.18
C VAL A 124 -13.00 4.10 -1.16
N TYR A 125 -14.22 4.56 -1.49
CA TYR A 125 -14.45 5.40 -2.66
C TYR A 125 -13.73 6.75 -2.55
N ALA A 126 -13.70 7.35 -1.38
CA ALA A 126 -12.93 8.57 -1.11
C ALA A 126 -11.42 8.33 -1.30
N TRP A 127 -10.90 7.20 -0.85
CA TRP A 127 -9.49 6.83 -0.99
C TRP A 127 -9.06 6.62 -2.45
N ILE A 128 -9.91 5.99 -3.25
CA ILE A 128 -9.69 5.83 -4.71
C ILE A 128 -9.78 7.18 -5.43
N ARG A 129 -10.69 8.06 -5.01
CA ARG A 129 -10.92 9.36 -5.65
C ARG A 129 -9.80 10.37 -5.39
N VAL A 130 -9.20 10.36 -4.19
CA VAL A 130 -8.06 11.24 -3.86
C VAL A 130 -6.84 10.95 -4.76
N ARG A 131 -6.65 9.71 -5.23
CA ARG A 131 -5.60 9.38 -6.19
C ARG A 131 -5.80 9.98 -7.59
N SER A 132 -7.03 10.29 -7.98
CA SER A 132 -7.33 10.93 -9.27
C SER A 132 -7.07 12.43 -9.27
N ILE A 133 -6.79 13.04 -8.12
CA ILE A 133 -6.59 14.49 -7.98
C ILE A 133 -5.10 14.85 -7.84
N CYS A 134 -4.24 13.86 -7.55
CA CYS A 134 -2.78 14.05 -7.43
C CYS A 134 -2.01 13.59 -8.69
N VAL A 135 -2.53 13.90 -9.87
CA VAL A 135 -1.80 13.82 -11.14
C VAL A 135 -1.50 15.22 -11.64
#